data_fee51b60f9a887de7a17fa24b0e9ef7c
#
_entry.id   fee51b60f9a887de7a17fa24b0e9ef7c
#
_cell.length_a   1.000
_cell.length_b   1.000
_cell.length_c   1.000
_cell.angle_alpha   90.00
_cell.angle_beta   90.00
_cell.angle_gamma   90.00
#
_symmetry.space_group_name_H-M   'P 1'
#
loop_
_entity.id
_entity.type
_entity.pdbx_description
1 polymer ?
#
loop_
_entity_poly.entity_id
_entity_poly.type
_entity_poly.pdbx_seq_one_letter_code
_entity_poly.pdbx_strand_id
1 'polypeptide(L)'
;MKRICTLLSVFVVLCTHRSSAVEAKPNILFIAIDDLKPLLGCYGASWIKSPNIDRLAERGTVFTASYCQVPLCAPSRISMLSGLSPDANGVYFNPFKVKNVLRRHLPEVVTLPQHFKNNGYITRAMGKVFDGRTVDAGHDSVSWSRPFVNQHRFAPCGPGVRGYQNPETKDRLNEAAKESPAKPLAGPPAESCDVPDGAYLDGAMARTAVAEIKELAQQPQPFFLAVGFHKPHLPFIAPKKYWDLYDRAALPLAAFQAFPFGSPPEAQVVPNSGELRDYAGVIKSGSISEAQQRELINGYAACVSYIDAQVDLLVKALEESGIAENTIVCIWGDNGWHLGEHGHWGKSTDYEDGTRVPLIIRAPNVGKGVRSSSLTELLDVYPTLCDLAGLSKPAHLQGKSLAPIMRNPTTQIHEAAISQCSTVDSQMSPQLVGGQLDELATIHSQMGWTLRTPRYRYVEWREAKLTDKEHVFGTKVLGVELYDYQTDPLERENLAGKTEYATVLKEQKALFEKMLPHLPKRVE
;
A
#
# COMPACT_ATOMS: atom_id res chain seq x y z
N MET A 1 74.83 8.67 59.11
CA MET A 1 74.35 7.71 58.10
C MET A 1 72.84 7.80 58.03
N LYS A 2 72.27 8.56 57.06
CA LYS A 2 70.80 8.65 56.84
C LYS A 2 70.46 7.80 55.63
N ARG A 3 69.61 6.81 55.84
CA ARG A 3 69.07 5.98 54.74
C ARG A 3 67.85 6.68 54.17
N ILE A 4 67.89 6.98 52.90
CA ILE A 4 66.74 7.51 52.12
C ILE A 4 66.02 6.28 51.53
N CYS A 5 64.76 6.06 51.93
CA CYS A 5 63.86 5.09 51.29
C CYS A 5 63.10 5.81 50.15
N THR A 6 63.39 5.39 48.92
CA THR A 6 62.64 5.87 47.72
C THR A 6 61.44 4.96 47.54
N LEU A 7 60.20 5.49 47.71
CA LEU A 7 58.98 4.82 47.35
C LEU A 7 58.72 4.96 45.83
N LEU A 8 58.69 3.83 45.12
CA LEU A 8 58.29 3.76 43.72
C LEU A 8 56.79 3.58 43.66
N SER A 9 56.05 4.62 43.26
CA SER A 9 54.60 4.56 43.00
C SER A 9 54.38 4.00 41.59
N VAL A 10 53.87 2.76 41.50
CA VAL A 10 53.45 2.18 40.22
C VAL A 10 52.02 2.69 39.90
N PHE A 11 51.91 3.54 38.92
CA PHE A 11 50.62 3.96 38.35
C PHE A 11 50.15 2.85 37.39
N VAL A 12 49.14 2.06 37.81
CA VAL A 12 48.42 1.14 36.93
C VAL A 12 47.38 1.97 36.15
N VAL A 13 47.64 2.27 34.89
CA VAL A 13 46.68 2.86 33.97
C VAL A 13 45.74 1.73 33.53
N LEU A 14 44.54 1.66 34.13
CA LEU A 14 43.44 0.81 33.65
C LEU A 14 42.90 1.44 32.35
N CYS A 15 43.42 0.99 31.21
CA CYS A 15 42.77 1.22 29.91
C CYS A 15 41.46 0.44 29.87
N THR A 16 40.36 1.12 30.21
CA THR A 16 38.99 0.61 29.93
C THR A 16 38.80 0.68 28.41
N HIS A 17 39.08 -0.43 27.73
CA HIS A 17 38.58 -0.61 26.37
C HIS A 17 37.04 -0.61 26.46
N ARG A 18 36.43 0.52 26.13
CA ARG A 18 35.02 0.53 25.73
C ARG A 18 34.98 -0.26 24.42
N SER A 19 34.71 -1.56 24.53
CA SER A 19 34.21 -2.33 23.40
C SER A 19 32.95 -1.60 22.95
N SER A 20 33.00 -0.91 21.80
CA SER A 20 31.80 -0.46 21.15
C SER A 20 31.03 -1.73 20.79
N ALA A 21 30.03 -2.08 21.62
CA ALA A 21 29.08 -3.10 21.24
C ALA A 21 28.56 -2.72 19.86
N VAL A 22 28.83 -3.54 18.85
CA VAL A 22 28.22 -3.38 17.53
C VAL A 22 26.72 -3.39 17.80
N GLU A 23 26.08 -2.24 17.58
CA GLU A 23 24.66 -2.08 17.82
C GLU A 23 23.93 -3.17 17.01
N ALA A 24 23.16 -4.02 17.70
CA ALA A 24 22.53 -5.16 17.05
C ALA A 24 21.57 -4.64 15.96
N LYS A 25 21.71 -5.15 14.75
CA LYS A 25 20.82 -4.81 13.63
C LYS A 25 19.36 -5.02 14.07
N PRO A 26 18.45 -4.04 13.83
CA PRO A 26 17.06 -4.16 14.23
C PRO A 26 16.32 -5.22 13.39
N ASN A 27 15.36 -5.89 14.00
CA ASN A 27 14.39 -6.70 13.27
C ASN A 27 13.44 -5.80 12.47
N ILE A 28 12.79 -6.35 11.45
CA ILE A 28 11.76 -5.67 10.67
C ILE A 28 10.45 -6.46 10.75
N LEU A 29 9.39 -5.82 11.22
CA LEU A 29 8.01 -6.26 11.01
C LEU A 29 7.36 -5.36 9.97
N PHE A 30 7.13 -5.91 8.78
CA PHE A 30 6.65 -5.20 7.61
C PHE A 30 5.20 -5.59 7.32
N ILE A 31 4.25 -4.68 7.56
CA ILE A 31 2.82 -4.93 7.50
C ILE A 31 2.22 -4.18 6.31
N ALA A 32 1.79 -4.94 5.31
CA ALA A 32 1.03 -4.44 4.16
C ALA A 32 -0.47 -4.62 4.41
N ILE A 33 -1.28 -3.60 4.13
CA ILE A 33 -2.74 -3.65 4.28
C ILE A 33 -3.38 -3.26 2.95
N ASP A 34 -4.16 -4.17 2.39
CA ASP A 34 -4.73 -4.05 1.04
C ASP A 34 -5.94 -3.09 1.01
N ASP A 35 -5.93 -2.12 0.08
CA ASP A 35 -6.99 -1.11 -0.10
C ASP A 35 -7.26 -0.24 1.15
N LEU A 36 -6.26 0.00 1.99
CA LEU A 36 -6.42 0.86 3.16
C LEU A 36 -6.19 2.32 2.79
N LYS A 37 -7.27 3.12 2.75
CA LYS A 37 -7.15 4.58 2.70
C LYS A 37 -6.75 5.14 4.08
N PRO A 38 -6.30 6.42 4.18
CA PRO A 38 -5.93 7.05 5.47
C PRO A 38 -7.14 7.28 6.41
N LEU A 39 -7.97 6.26 6.58
CA LEU A 39 -9.17 6.27 7.41
C LEU A 39 -8.86 5.55 8.74
N LEU A 40 -8.04 6.20 9.57
CA LEU A 40 -7.60 5.75 10.89
C LEU A 40 -7.68 6.91 11.88
N GLY A 41 -7.79 6.64 13.18
CA GLY A 41 -7.80 7.67 14.22
C GLY A 41 -6.57 8.57 14.18
N CYS A 42 -5.37 7.98 14.01
CA CYS A 42 -4.12 8.71 13.86
C CYS A 42 -4.03 9.55 12.55
N TYR A 43 -4.94 9.41 11.60
CA TYR A 43 -5.11 10.26 10.43
C TYR A 43 -6.24 11.29 10.59
N GLY A 44 -6.89 11.34 11.75
CA GLY A 44 -7.94 12.32 12.08
C GLY A 44 -9.36 11.83 11.83
N ALA A 45 -9.57 10.56 11.47
CA ALA A 45 -10.89 9.97 11.30
C ALA A 45 -11.49 9.60 12.67
N SER A 46 -12.16 10.55 13.32
CA SER A 46 -12.64 10.41 14.72
C SER A 46 -13.71 9.33 14.92
N TRP A 47 -14.44 8.97 13.87
CA TRP A 47 -15.49 7.96 13.94
C TRP A 47 -14.97 6.54 13.76
N ILE A 48 -13.78 6.35 13.15
CA ILE A 48 -13.18 5.03 12.96
C ILE A 48 -12.58 4.49 14.27
N LYS A 49 -12.61 3.19 14.47
CA LYS A 49 -12.06 2.52 15.65
C LYS A 49 -10.78 1.75 15.29
N SER A 50 -9.62 2.41 15.49
CA SER A 50 -8.29 1.87 15.23
C SER A 50 -7.31 2.08 16.39
N PRO A 51 -7.70 1.78 17.66
CA PRO A 51 -6.93 2.18 18.85
C PRO A 51 -5.54 1.55 18.92
N ASN A 52 -5.31 0.42 18.30
CA ASN A 52 -4.03 -0.29 18.37
C ASN A 52 -3.02 0.26 17.37
N ILE A 53 -3.46 0.54 16.14
CA ILE A 53 -2.64 1.25 15.15
C ILE A 53 -2.35 2.68 15.64
N ASP A 54 -3.34 3.35 16.25
CA ASP A 54 -3.18 4.69 16.81
C ASP A 54 -2.13 4.70 17.93
N ARG A 55 -2.15 3.73 18.84
CA ARG A 55 -1.13 3.55 19.88
C ARG A 55 0.26 3.27 19.31
N LEU A 56 0.37 2.51 18.23
CA LEU A 56 1.64 2.31 17.52
C LEU A 56 2.13 3.61 16.89
N ALA A 57 1.23 4.39 16.31
CA ALA A 57 1.51 5.70 15.72
C ALA A 57 2.05 6.71 16.75
N GLU A 58 1.54 6.71 17.98
CA GLU A 58 2.07 7.52 19.10
C GLU A 58 3.53 7.19 19.45
N ARG A 59 3.98 5.99 19.11
CA ARG A 59 5.35 5.52 19.36
C ARG A 59 6.24 5.58 18.11
N GLY A 60 5.71 6.08 16.99
CA GLY A 60 6.37 6.13 15.69
C GLY A 60 6.21 7.47 14.98
N THR A 61 6.40 7.45 13.68
CA THR A 61 6.17 8.57 12.77
C THR A 61 4.98 8.28 11.87
N VAL A 62 4.01 9.20 11.83
CA VAL A 62 2.87 9.19 10.91
C VAL A 62 3.18 10.13 9.74
N PHE A 63 3.23 9.58 8.53
CA PHE A 63 3.37 10.35 7.30
C PHE A 63 1.96 10.64 6.74
N THR A 64 1.49 11.88 6.91
CA THR A 64 0.10 12.23 6.59
C THR A 64 -0.14 12.53 5.12
N ALA A 65 0.92 12.68 4.33
CA ALA A 65 0.90 12.96 2.90
C ALA A 65 1.82 11.97 2.16
N SER A 66 1.46 10.68 2.23
CA SER A 66 2.16 9.59 1.53
C SER A 66 1.33 9.10 0.34
N TYR A 67 1.98 8.84 -0.80
CA TYR A 67 1.33 8.52 -2.06
C TYR A 67 1.88 7.23 -2.67
N CYS A 68 0.98 6.41 -3.24
CA CYS A 68 1.36 5.27 -4.04
C CYS A 68 1.69 5.71 -5.49
N GLN A 69 2.51 4.94 -6.20
CA GLN A 69 2.87 5.23 -7.58
C GLN A 69 1.75 4.91 -8.56
N VAL A 70 0.94 3.91 -8.24
CA VAL A 70 -0.28 3.56 -9.00
C VAL A 70 -1.36 3.20 -7.99
N PRO A 71 -2.57 3.75 -8.08
CA PRO A 71 -3.69 3.38 -7.20
C PRO A 71 -4.28 2.01 -7.58
N LEU A 72 -3.43 0.97 -7.56
CA LEU A 72 -3.77 -0.40 -7.91
C LEU A 72 -2.76 -1.37 -7.29
N CYS A 73 -3.23 -2.48 -6.74
CA CYS A 73 -2.44 -3.40 -5.91
C CYS A 73 -1.11 -3.85 -6.54
N ALA A 74 -1.15 -4.50 -7.72
CA ALA A 74 0.04 -5.11 -8.31
C ALA A 74 1.13 -4.08 -8.66
N PRO A 75 0.86 -3.02 -9.42
CA PRO A 75 1.88 -2.04 -9.79
C PRO A 75 2.40 -1.24 -8.58
N SER A 76 1.53 -0.88 -7.61
CA SER A 76 1.96 -0.21 -6.39
C SER A 76 2.94 -1.07 -5.57
N ARG A 77 2.60 -2.34 -5.35
CA ARG A 77 3.44 -3.27 -4.58
C ARG A 77 4.76 -3.55 -5.29
N ILE A 78 4.76 -3.74 -6.61
CA ILE A 78 5.99 -3.91 -7.39
C ILE A 78 6.86 -2.66 -7.29
N SER A 79 6.29 -1.46 -7.45
CA SER A 79 7.05 -0.22 -7.36
C SER A 79 7.75 -0.09 -6.00
N MET A 80 7.01 -0.26 -4.92
CA MET A 80 7.55 -0.14 -3.57
C MET A 80 8.61 -1.23 -3.26
N LEU A 81 8.32 -2.51 -3.59
CA LEU A 81 9.20 -3.62 -3.26
C LEU A 81 10.45 -3.70 -4.17
N SER A 82 10.39 -3.17 -5.38
CA SER A 82 11.56 -3.04 -6.27
C SER A 82 12.30 -1.72 -6.09
N GLY A 83 11.66 -0.68 -5.52
CA GLY A 83 12.21 0.67 -5.42
C GLY A 83 12.23 1.43 -6.74
N LEU A 84 11.43 0.99 -7.74
CA LEU A 84 11.38 1.54 -9.09
C LEU A 84 9.97 2.03 -9.44
N SER A 85 9.86 3.18 -10.07
CA SER A 85 8.60 3.70 -10.59
C SER A 85 7.99 2.76 -11.63
N PRO A 86 6.68 2.87 -11.94
CA PRO A 86 6.05 2.07 -12.97
C PRO A 86 6.72 2.23 -14.34
N ASP A 87 7.16 3.44 -14.67
CA ASP A 87 7.87 3.71 -15.94
C ASP A 87 9.25 3.05 -16.01
N ALA A 88 9.86 2.73 -14.86
CA ALA A 88 11.11 2.00 -14.79
C ALA A 88 10.92 0.48 -14.66
N ASN A 89 9.84 0.02 -14.03
CA ASN A 89 9.60 -1.41 -13.81
C ASN A 89 8.67 -2.05 -14.86
N GLY A 90 7.94 -1.23 -15.65
CA GLY A 90 7.07 -1.68 -16.72
C GLY A 90 5.72 -2.28 -16.27
N VAL A 91 5.32 -2.11 -15.00
CA VAL A 91 4.07 -2.67 -14.47
C VAL A 91 3.07 -1.56 -14.14
N TYR A 92 2.05 -1.39 -14.97
CA TYR A 92 1.06 -0.29 -14.89
C TYR A 92 -0.33 -0.74 -14.46
N PHE A 93 -0.61 -2.02 -14.55
CA PHE A 93 -1.93 -2.61 -14.25
C PHE A 93 -1.77 -4.02 -13.67
N ASN A 94 -2.87 -4.62 -13.22
CA ASN A 94 -2.87 -5.98 -12.70
C ASN A 94 -2.71 -6.99 -13.85
N PRO A 95 -1.62 -7.75 -13.94
CA PRO A 95 -1.45 -8.76 -14.99
C PRO A 95 -2.31 -9.99 -14.70
N PHE A 96 -3.18 -10.38 -15.64
CA PHE A 96 -4.12 -11.50 -15.41
C PHE A 96 -3.60 -12.86 -15.89
N LYS A 97 -2.75 -12.88 -16.91
CA LYS A 97 -2.31 -14.13 -17.54
C LYS A 97 -0.79 -14.33 -17.57
N VAL A 98 -0.03 -13.27 -17.39
CA VAL A 98 1.43 -13.32 -17.38
C VAL A 98 1.91 -13.56 -15.96
N LYS A 99 2.55 -14.68 -15.71
CA LYS A 99 3.17 -14.98 -14.41
C LYS A 99 4.57 -14.40 -14.34
N ASN A 100 4.99 -14.02 -13.14
CA ASN A 100 6.35 -13.58 -12.83
C ASN A 100 6.81 -12.35 -13.64
N VAL A 101 5.91 -11.38 -13.85
CA VAL A 101 6.18 -10.15 -14.61
C VAL A 101 7.39 -9.41 -14.04
N LEU A 102 7.52 -9.34 -12.71
CA LEU A 102 8.66 -8.70 -12.06
C LEU A 102 10.00 -9.23 -12.59
N ARG A 103 10.20 -10.55 -12.55
CA ARG A 103 11.48 -11.15 -12.95
C ARG A 103 11.66 -11.27 -14.46
N ARG A 104 10.59 -11.19 -15.23
CA ARG A 104 10.65 -11.09 -16.70
C ARG A 104 11.12 -9.73 -17.16
N HIS A 105 10.65 -8.65 -16.52
CA HIS A 105 11.04 -7.28 -16.86
C HIS A 105 12.39 -6.92 -16.22
N LEU A 106 12.60 -7.34 -14.97
CA LEU A 106 13.73 -6.95 -14.14
C LEU A 106 14.38 -8.18 -13.50
N PRO A 107 15.05 -9.05 -14.28
CA PRO A 107 15.61 -10.31 -13.78
C PRO A 107 16.61 -10.10 -12.63
N GLU A 108 17.40 -9.04 -12.69
CA GLU A 108 18.51 -8.76 -11.76
C GLU A 108 18.13 -7.78 -10.63
N VAL A 109 16.89 -7.28 -10.60
CA VAL A 109 16.51 -6.32 -9.55
C VAL A 109 16.58 -6.96 -8.17
N VAL A 110 17.21 -6.28 -7.24
CA VAL A 110 17.24 -6.68 -5.83
C VAL A 110 16.03 -6.06 -5.13
N THR A 111 15.04 -6.88 -4.79
CA THR A 111 13.85 -6.41 -4.07
C THR A 111 14.16 -6.10 -2.62
N LEU A 112 13.30 -5.32 -1.97
CA LEU A 112 13.43 -4.98 -0.55
C LEU A 112 13.70 -6.22 0.34
N PRO A 113 12.88 -7.27 0.36
CA PRO A 113 13.17 -8.43 1.19
C PRO A 113 14.41 -9.20 0.73
N GLN A 114 14.70 -9.26 -0.58
CA GLN A 114 15.92 -9.88 -1.09
C GLN A 114 17.17 -9.15 -0.60
N HIS A 115 17.13 -7.80 -0.53
CA HIS A 115 18.24 -7.01 -0.01
C HIS A 115 18.53 -7.33 1.47
N PHE A 116 17.48 -7.41 2.31
CA PHE A 116 17.63 -7.81 3.70
C PHE A 116 18.19 -9.23 3.83
N LYS A 117 17.68 -10.18 3.02
CA LYS A 117 18.25 -11.54 2.95
C LYS A 117 19.74 -11.54 2.63
N ASN A 118 20.14 -10.79 1.60
CA ASN A 118 21.55 -10.68 1.18
C ASN A 118 22.45 -10.04 2.25
N ASN A 119 21.85 -9.31 3.21
CA ASN A 119 22.56 -8.69 4.34
C ASN A 119 22.45 -9.48 5.65
N GLY A 120 22.09 -10.77 5.58
CA GLY A 120 22.12 -11.72 6.70
C GLY A 120 20.86 -11.78 7.55
N TYR A 121 19.74 -11.20 7.08
CA TYR A 121 18.46 -11.35 7.75
C TYR A 121 17.78 -12.67 7.38
N ILE A 122 17.08 -13.28 8.33
CA ILE A 122 16.10 -14.31 8.03
C ILE A 122 14.86 -13.64 7.45
N THR A 123 14.56 -13.86 6.17
CA THR A 123 13.40 -13.25 5.50
C THR A 123 12.25 -14.24 5.37
N ARG A 124 11.05 -13.81 5.75
CA ARG A 124 9.84 -14.61 5.76
C ARG A 124 8.65 -13.77 5.35
N ALA A 125 7.69 -14.35 4.60
CA ALA A 125 6.45 -13.67 4.29
C ALA A 125 5.23 -14.57 4.33
N MET A 126 4.06 -13.95 4.54
CA MET A 126 2.74 -14.56 4.45
C MET A 126 1.69 -13.54 3.99
N GLY A 127 0.64 -14.03 3.34
CA GLY A 127 -0.47 -13.20 2.85
C GLY A 127 -0.13 -12.36 1.63
N LYS A 128 -0.77 -11.21 1.46
CA LYS A 128 -0.63 -10.36 0.29
C LYS A 128 0.48 -9.32 0.47
N VAL A 129 1.75 -9.72 0.35
CA VAL A 129 2.93 -8.82 0.35
C VAL A 129 3.23 -8.39 -1.09
N PHE A 130 3.70 -9.30 -1.94
CA PHE A 130 3.58 -9.15 -3.39
C PHE A 130 2.15 -9.46 -3.84
N ASP A 131 1.74 -8.93 -4.96
CA ASP A 131 0.57 -9.47 -5.66
C ASP A 131 0.99 -10.75 -6.41
N GLY A 132 0.34 -11.88 -6.10
CA GLY A 132 0.70 -13.18 -6.65
C GLY A 132 0.59 -13.28 -8.19
N ARG A 133 -0.03 -12.29 -8.84
CA ARG A 133 -0.11 -12.20 -10.31
C ARG A 133 1.20 -11.72 -10.92
N THR A 134 2.06 -11.02 -10.16
CA THR A 134 3.29 -10.38 -10.65
C THR A 134 4.55 -11.17 -10.39
N VAL A 135 4.48 -12.23 -9.61
CA VAL A 135 5.63 -13.01 -9.13
C VAL A 135 5.44 -14.50 -9.40
N ASP A 136 6.46 -15.31 -9.10
CA ASP A 136 6.40 -16.77 -9.17
C ASP A 136 5.47 -17.37 -8.09
N ALA A 137 5.26 -18.68 -8.12
CA ALA A 137 4.44 -19.38 -7.13
C ALA A 137 4.98 -19.30 -5.69
N GLY A 138 6.26 -18.99 -5.52
CA GLY A 138 6.91 -18.74 -4.24
C GLY A 138 6.85 -17.28 -3.81
N HIS A 139 6.04 -16.45 -4.48
CA HIS A 139 5.90 -15.01 -4.22
C HIS A 139 7.25 -14.27 -4.23
N ASP A 140 8.01 -14.43 -5.33
CA ASP A 140 9.39 -14.02 -5.49
C ASP A 140 10.32 -14.83 -4.61
N SER A 141 10.42 -16.12 -4.90
CA SER A 141 11.10 -17.13 -4.07
C SER A 141 12.55 -16.77 -3.72
N VAL A 142 13.22 -16.00 -4.58
CA VAL A 142 14.60 -15.51 -4.31
C VAL A 142 14.68 -14.53 -3.15
N SER A 143 13.58 -13.84 -2.83
CA SER A 143 13.49 -12.86 -1.74
C SER A 143 13.42 -13.49 -0.35
N TRP A 144 13.09 -14.78 -0.23
CA TRP A 144 12.78 -15.40 1.05
C TRP A 144 13.82 -16.42 1.49
N SER A 145 14.17 -16.41 2.77
CA SER A 145 15.03 -17.43 3.39
C SER A 145 14.24 -18.69 3.71
N ARG A 146 12.94 -18.55 3.97
CA ARG A 146 11.98 -19.63 4.23
C ARG A 146 10.86 -19.57 3.21
N PRO A 147 10.24 -20.70 2.84
CA PRO A 147 9.15 -20.73 1.87
C PRO A 147 8.01 -19.77 2.26
N PHE A 148 7.50 -19.03 1.28
CA PHE A 148 6.33 -18.17 1.45
C PHE A 148 5.13 -18.95 1.96
N VAL A 149 4.37 -18.37 2.91
CA VAL A 149 3.13 -18.99 3.39
C VAL A 149 1.94 -18.43 2.61
N ASN A 150 1.45 -19.23 1.65
CA ASN A 150 0.34 -18.83 0.81
C ASN A 150 -0.94 -18.62 1.63
N GLN A 151 -1.68 -17.58 1.31
CA GLN A 151 -2.96 -17.23 1.93
C GLN A 151 -4.00 -18.36 1.88
N HIS A 152 -4.01 -19.17 0.82
CA HIS A 152 -4.93 -20.31 0.69
C HIS A 152 -4.77 -21.35 1.79
N ARG A 153 -3.63 -21.34 2.51
CA ARG A 153 -3.43 -22.18 3.68
C ARG A 153 -4.29 -21.76 4.88
N PHE A 154 -4.68 -20.49 4.93
CA PHE A 154 -5.44 -19.91 6.05
C PHE A 154 -6.95 -19.93 5.85
N ALA A 155 -7.39 -20.07 4.61
CA ALA A 155 -8.81 -20.13 4.27
C ALA A 155 -9.16 -21.56 3.85
N PRO A 156 -9.88 -22.34 4.65
CA PRO A 156 -10.43 -23.61 4.21
C PRO A 156 -11.65 -23.38 3.29
N CYS A 157 -11.45 -22.54 2.26
CA CYS A 157 -12.51 -22.18 1.32
C CYS A 157 -12.21 -22.87 0.01
N GLY A 158 -13.17 -23.63 -0.49
CA GLY A 158 -13.15 -24.12 -1.85
C GLY A 158 -13.05 -22.95 -2.85
N PRO A 159 -12.64 -23.22 -4.09
CA PRO A 159 -12.62 -22.22 -5.14
C PRO A 159 -14.01 -21.59 -5.26
N GLY A 160 -14.11 -20.28 -5.10
CA GLY A 160 -15.37 -19.50 -5.22
C GLY A 160 -15.94 -18.95 -3.91
N VAL A 161 -15.60 -19.48 -2.73
CA VAL A 161 -16.20 -19.05 -1.45
C VAL A 161 -15.58 -17.78 -0.86
N ARG A 162 -14.50 -17.24 -1.42
CA ARG A 162 -13.84 -15.97 -1.06
C ARG A 162 -13.78 -15.63 0.44
N GLY A 163 -13.81 -16.65 1.33
CA GLY A 163 -13.70 -16.49 2.77
C GLY A 163 -14.98 -16.11 3.52
N TYR A 164 -16.15 -16.10 2.88
CA TYR A 164 -17.44 -15.90 3.57
C TYR A 164 -17.65 -16.91 4.70
N GLN A 165 -18.29 -16.48 5.79
CA GLN A 165 -18.54 -17.32 6.96
C GLN A 165 -20.04 -17.57 7.21
N ASN A 166 -20.93 -16.77 6.64
CA ASN A 166 -22.38 -17.01 6.73
C ASN A 166 -22.73 -18.35 6.06
N PRO A 167 -23.40 -19.27 6.74
CA PRO A 167 -23.72 -20.60 6.21
C PRO A 167 -24.51 -20.57 4.91
N GLU A 168 -25.55 -19.73 4.82
CA GLU A 168 -26.37 -19.61 3.62
C GLU A 168 -25.57 -19.09 2.42
N THR A 169 -24.70 -18.11 2.64
CA THR A 169 -23.79 -17.60 1.59
C THR A 169 -22.85 -18.71 1.13
N LYS A 170 -22.25 -19.45 2.06
CA LYS A 170 -21.32 -20.56 1.75
C LYS A 170 -22.00 -21.67 0.96
N ASP A 171 -23.17 -22.10 1.41
CA ASP A 171 -23.90 -23.19 0.77
C ASP A 171 -24.31 -22.81 -0.65
N ARG A 172 -24.88 -21.61 -0.85
CA ARG A 172 -25.23 -21.07 -2.16
C ARG A 172 -24.04 -21.00 -3.11
N LEU A 173 -22.89 -20.49 -2.63
CA LEU A 173 -21.68 -20.36 -3.44
C LEU A 173 -21.04 -21.73 -3.76
N ASN A 174 -21.07 -22.67 -2.82
CA ASN A 174 -20.57 -24.02 -3.02
C ASN A 174 -21.44 -24.80 -4.04
N GLU A 175 -22.75 -24.67 -3.98
CA GLU A 175 -23.66 -25.29 -4.95
C GLU A 175 -23.43 -24.72 -6.35
N ALA A 176 -23.42 -23.39 -6.48
CA ALA A 176 -23.15 -22.74 -7.76
C ALA A 176 -21.77 -23.10 -8.35
N ALA A 177 -20.75 -23.29 -7.50
CA ALA A 177 -19.44 -23.72 -7.95
C ALA A 177 -19.41 -25.17 -8.47
N LYS A 178 -20.30 -26.04 -7.96
CA LYS A 178 -20.48 -27.41 -8.50
C LYS A 178 -21.17 -27.40 -9.85
N GLU A 179 -22.19 -26.53 -9.99
CA GLU A 179 -22.99 -26.45 -11.24
C GLU A 179 -22.22 -25.76 -12.36
N SER A 180 -21.43 -24.74 -12.05
CA SER A 180 -20.70 -23.90 -13.03
C SER A 180 -19.29 -23.55 -12.54
N PRO A 181 -18.34 -24.49 -12.54
CA PRO A 181 -16.98 -24.25 -12.07
C PRO A 181 -16.24 -23.12 -12.82
N ALA A 182 -16.58 -22.90 -14.10
CA ALA A 182 -15.98 -21.89 -14.96
C ALA A 182 -16.55 -20.46 -14.72
N LYS A 183 -17.70 -20.33 -14.05
CA LYS A 183 -18.34 -19.05 -13.71
C LYS A 183 -18.79 -19.07 -12.26
N PRO A 184 -17.90 -18.84 -11.30
CA PRO A 184 -18.27 -18.81 -9.90
C PRO A 184 -19.32 -17.71 -9.66
N LEU A 185 -20.36 -18.03 -8.90
CA LEU A 185 -21.38 -17.07 -8.49
C LEU A 185 -20.74 -15.99 -7.62
N ALA A 186 -21.13 -14.74 -7.81
CA ALA A 186 -20.71 -13.66 -6.94
C ALA A 186 -21.41 -13.73 -5.57
N GLY A 187 -20.63 -13.56 -4.50
CA GLY A 187 -21.14 -13.36 -3.16
C GLY A 187 -21.60 -11.92 -2.92
N PRO A 188 -22.13 -11.58 -1.74
CA PRO A 188 -22.46 -10.20 -1.38
C PRO A 188 -21.17 -9.36 -1.22
N PRO A 189 -21.24 -8.02 -1.41
CA PRO A 189 -20.08 -7.14 -1.26
C PRO A 189 -19.67 -6.96 0.20
N ALA A 190 -20.56 -7.28 1.14
CA ALA A 190 -20.35 -7.13 2.56
C ALA A 190 -21.04 -8.26 3.33
N GLU A 191 -20.43 -8.72 4.41
CA GLU A 191 -21.01 -9.77 5.27
C GLU A 191 -20.53 -9.61 6.71
N SER A 192 -21.47 -9.69 7.63
CA SER A 192 -21.23 -9.80 9.07
C SER A 192 -21.59 -11.22 9.53
N CYS A 193 -20.68 -11.89 10.23
CA CYS A 193 -20.96 -13.20 10.81
C CYS A 193 -20.41 -13.30 12.24
N ASP A 194 -21.20 -13.89 13.14
CA ASP A 194 -20.80 -14.10 14.54
C ASP A 194 -19.85 -15.30 14.66
N VAL A 195 -18.60 -15.03 14.40
CA VAL A 195 -17.51 -16.02 14.41
C VAL A 195 -16.25 -15.42 15.03
N PRO A 196 -15.33 -16.23 15.56
CA PRO A 196 -14.04 -15.73 16.05
C PRO A 196 -13.17 -15.19 14.91
N ASP A 197 -12.25 -14.27 15.24
CA ASP A 197 -11.34 -13.61 14.27
C ASP A 197 -10.66 -14.58 13.32
N GLY A 198 -10.24 -15.74 13.85
CA GLY A 198 -9.54 -16.73 13.07
C GLY A 198 -10.40 -17.61 12.17
N ALA A 199 -11.69 -17.38 12.12
CA ALA A 199 -12.54 -17.97 11.09
C ALA A 199 -12.30 -17.30 9.73
N TYR A 200 -11.86 -16.05 9.74
CA TYR A 200 -11.45 -15.33 8.54
C TYR A 200 -9.94 -15.44 8.31
N LEU A 201 -9.54 -15.27 7.06
CA LEU A 201 -8.17 -15.41 6.57
C LEU A 201 -7.17 -14.59 7.38
N ASP A 202 -7.42 -13.29 7.56
CA ASP A 202 -6.46 -12.38 8.17
C ASP A 202 -6.22 -12.69 9.65
N GLY A 203 -7.25 -13.08 10.39
CA GLY A 203 -7.09 -13.51 11.79
C GLY A 203 -6.41 -14.87 11.93
N ALA A 204 -6.62 -15.80 11.00
CA ALA A 204 -5.87 -17.07 10.97
C ALA A 204 -4.39 -16.81 10.65
N MET A 205 -4.12 -15.90 9.71
CA MET A 205 -2.77 -15.49 9.32
C MET A 205 -2.06 -14.77 10.48
N ALA A 206 -2.74 -13.85 11.18
CA ALA A 206 -2.17 -13.13 12.32
C ALA A 206 -1.68 -14.10 13.41
N ARG A 207 -2.45 -15.15 13.73
CA ARG A 207 -2.00 -16.18 14.68
C ARG A 207 -0.76 -16.93 14.21
N THR A 208 -0.67 -17.21 12.91
CA THR A 208 0.53 -17.83 12.34
C THR A 208 1.71 -16.88 12.40
N ALA A 209 1.50 -15.59 12.13
CA ALA A 209 2.54 -14.55 12.25
C ALA A 209 3.04 -14.41 13.69
N VAL A 210 2.14 -14.49 14.70
CA VAL A 210 2.53 -14.50 16.13
C VAL A 210 3.45 -15.68 16.44
N ALA A 211 3.12 -16.89 15.97
CA ALA A 211 3.98 -18.06 16.18
C ALA A 211 5.34 -17.88 15.50
N GLU A 212 5.36 -17.33 14.26
CA GLU A 212 6.59 -17.05 13.53
C GLU A 212 7.46 -15.99 14.24
N ILE A 213 6.86 -14.92 14.80
CA ILE A 213 7.58 -13.91 15.60
C ILE A 213 8.27 -14.58 16.81
N LYS A 214 7.54 -15.41 17.54
CA LYS A 214 8.08 -16.11 18.73
C LYS A 214 9.23 -17.06 18.38
N GLU A 215 9.15 -17.73 17.23
CA GLU A 215 10.24 -18.58 16.73
C GLU A 215 11.45 -17.76 16.29
N LEU A 216 11.22 -16.68 15.48
CA LEU A 216 12.28 -15.82 14.98
C LEU A 216 13.00 -15.06 16.10
N ALA A 217 12.30 -14.70 17.16
CA ALA A 217 12.88 -14.07 18.34
C ALA A 217 13.94 -14.94 19.07
N GLN A 218 13.95 -16.25 18.84
CA GLN A 218 14.94 -17.17 19.40
C GLN A 218 16.18 -17.33 18.51
N GLN A 219 16.17 -16.73 17.30
CA GLN A 219 17.30 -16.82 16.38
C GLN A 219 18.35 -15.75 16.69
N PRO A 220 19.64 -16.04 16.52
CA PRO A 220 20.69 -15.02 16.69
C PRO A 220 20.73 -13.98 15.56
N GLN A 221 20.17 -14.29 14.38
CA GLN A 221 20.12 -13.38 13.26
C GLN A 221 18.88 -12.46 13.35
N PRO A 222 18.99 -11.21 12.91
CA PRO A 222 17.82 -10.35 12.74
C PRO A 222 16.88 -10.92 11.66
N PHE A 223 15.61 -10.60 11.75
CA PHE A 223 14.62 -11.04 10.77
C PHE A 223 13.94 -9.88 10.03
N PHE A 224 13.47 -10.17 8.82
CA PHE A 224 12.53 -9.38 8.04
C PHE A 224 11.26 -10.22 7.85
N LEU A 225 10.23 -9.97 8.68
CA LEU A 225 8.94 -10.63 8.58
C LEU A 225 7.92 -9.73 7.89
N ALA A 226 7.43 -10.15 6.73
CA ALA A 226 6.38 -9.45 5.98
C ALA A 226 5.03 -10.15 6.17
N VAL A 227 4.02 -9.39 6.60
CA VAL A 227 2.65 -9.85 6.78
C VAL A 227 1.71 -8.97 5.95
N GLY A 228 1.04 -9.57 4.97
CA GLY A 228 0.15 -8.85 4.05
C GLY A 228 -1.32 -9.19 4.30
N PHE A 229 -2.04 -8.29 4.99
CA PHE A 229 -3.47 -8.41 5.25
C PHE A 229 -4.30 -8.07 4.00
N HIS A 230 -5.42 -8.78 3.85
CA HIS A 230 -6.35 -8.59 2.74
C HIS A 230 -7.42 -7.54 3.00
N LYS A 231 -7.92 -7.48 4.25
CA LYS A 231 -8.92 -6.47 4.57
C LYS A 231 -8.23 -5.11 4.76
N PRO A 232 -8.90 -4.01 4.38
CA PRO A 232 -10.30 -3.87 3.96
C PRO A 232 -10.62 -4.07 2.46
N HIS A 233 -9.80 -4.74 1.65
CA HIS A 233 -10.17 -5.08 0.26
C HIS A 233 -11.51 -5.86 0.21
N LEU A 234 -12.32 -5.61 -0.81
CA LEU A 234 -13.58 -6.31 -1.08
C LEU A 234 -13.41 -7.86 -1.09
N PRO A 235 -14.45 -8.62 -0.70
CA PRO A 235 -15.69 -8.19 -0.06
C PRO A 235 -15.42 -7.70 1.37
N PHE A 236 -16.21 -6.75 1.88
CA PHE A 236 -16.06 -6.25 3.25
C PHE A 236 -16.65 -7.26 4.25
N ILE A 237 -15.84 -8.24 4.62
CA ILE A 237 -16.23 -9.34 5.52
C ILE A 237 -15.37 -9.31 6.77
N ALA A 238 -16.02 -9.27 7.93
CA ALA A 238 -15.38 -9.25 9.23
C ALA A 238 -16.29 -9.88 10.30
N PRO A 239 -15.73 -10.36 11.44
CA PRO A 239 -16.54 -10.82 12.57
C PRO A 239 -17.54 -9.75 13.05
N LYS A 240 -18.74 -10.18 13.42
CA LYS A 240 -19.87 -9.32 13.82
C LYS A 240 -19.48 -8.28 14.88
N LYS A 241 -18.64 -8.64 15.85
CA LYS A 241 -18.19 -7.74 16.92
C LYS A 241 -17.56 -6.44 16.41
N TYR A 242 -16.97 -6.43 15.21
CA TYR A 242 -16.38 -5.21 14.60
C TYR A 242 -17.44 -4.38 13.86
N TRP A 243 -18.47 -5.01 13.31
CA TRP A 243 -19.63 -4.32 12.75
C TRP A 243 -20.43 -3.59 13.82
N ASP A 244 -20.59 -4.22 14.99
CA ASP A 244 -21.34 -3.69 16.13
C ASP A 244 -20.65 -2.48 16.80
N LEU A 245 -19.40 -2.16 16.44
CA LEU A 245 -18.70 -0.94 16.91
C LEU A 245 -19.29 0.34 16.31
N TYR A 246 -20.13 0.23 15.27
CA TYR A 246 -20.61 1.35 14.48
C TYR A 246 -22.13 1.40 14.43
N ASP A 247 -22.68 2.58 14.69
CA ASP A 247 -24.07 2.87 14.35
C ASP A 247 -24.14 3.20 12.86
N ARG A 248 -24.67 2.26 12.06
CA ARG A 248 -24.78 2.38 10.61
C ARG A 248 -25.51 3.66 10.18
N ALA A 249 -26.55 4.07 10.93
CA ALA A 249 -27.34 5.25 10.60
C ALA A 249 -26.54 6.56 10.76
N ALA A 250 -25.58 6.57 11.68
CA ALA A 250 -24.75 7.73 11.98
C ALA A 250 -23.45 7.81 11.11
N LEU A 251 -23.14 6.78 10.29
CA LEU A 251 -21.94 6.80 9.47
C LEU A 251 -21.98 7.95 8.44
N PRO A 252 -20.87 8.69 8.25
CA PRO A 252 -20.84 9.76 7.27
C PRO A 252 -20.83 9.20 5.84
N LEU A 253 -21.63 9.80 4.97
CA LEU A 253 -21.50 9.60 3.53
C LEU A 253 -20.45 10.55 2.96
N ALA A 254 -19.92 10.22 1.77
CA ALA A 254 -19.02 11.11 1.05
C ALA A 254 -19.68 12.48 0.82
N ALA A 255 -18.96 13.56 1.17
CA ALA A 255 -19.47 14.92 1.08
C ALA A 255 -19.64 15.41 -0.37
N PHE A 256 -18.94 14.78 -1.31
CA PHE A 256 -19.02 15.05 -2.73
C PHE A 256 -19.07 13.73 -3.51
N GLN A 257 -20.18 13.48 -4.21
CA GLN A 257 -20.47 12.20 -4.87
C GLN A 257 -20.67 12.37 -6.39
N ALA A 258 -19.95 13.28 -7.01
CA ALA A 258 -19.98 13.49 -8.47
C ALA A 258 -18.55 13.66 -9.00
N PHE A 259 -18.35 13.44 -10.30
CA PHE A 259 -17.09 13.81 -10.92
C PHE A 259 -16.85 15.33 -10.80
N PRO A 260 -15.59 15.77 -10.69
CA PRO A 260 -15.27 17.19 -10.61
C PRO A 260 -15.83 17.96 -11.79
N PHE A 261 -16.34 19.13 -11.51
CA PHE A 261 -16.84 20.02 -12.55
C PHE A 261 -15.70 20.36 -13.53
N GLY A 262 -15.94 20.20 -14.83
CA GLY A 262 -14.92 20.48 -15.85
C GLY A 262 -13.79 19.44 -15.94
N SER A 263 -13.90 18.27 -15.29
CA SER A 263 -12.95 17.19 -15.50
C SER A 263 -13.04 16.66 -16.94
N PRO A 264 -11.89 16.32 -17.57
CA PRO A 264 -11.89 15.81 -18.93
C PRO A 264 -12.50 14.40 -18.99
N PRO A 265 -12.98 13.96 -20.17
CA PRO A 265 -13.58 12.63 -20.32
C PRO A 265 -12.68 11.48 -19.85
N GLU A 266 -11.37 11.63 -20.03
CA GLU A 266 -10.36 10.65 -19.63
C GLU A 266 -10.37 10.40 -18.11
N ALA A 267 -10.52 11.45 -17.31
CA ALA A 267 -10.59 11.38 -15.86
C ALA A 267 -11.88 10.70 -15.36
N GLN A 268 -12.94 10.68 -16.20
CA GLN A 268 -14.22 10.08 -15.86
C GLN A 268 -14.29 8.59 -16.21
N VAL A 269 -13.29 8.06 -16.92
CA VAL A 269 -13.15 6.62 -17.17
C VAL A 269 -12.54 5.99 -15.94
N VAL A 270 -13.35 5.35 -15.12
CA VAL A 270 -12.91 4.70 -13.89
C VAL A 270 -12.96 3.19 -14.08
N PRO A 271 -11.81 2.55 -14.35
CA PRO A 271 -11.76 1.14 -14.73
C PRO A 271 -12.35 0.19 -13.68
N ASN A 272 -12.18 0.50 -12.41
CA ASN A 272 -12.56 -0.38 -11.30
C ASN A 272 -13.88 -0.02 -10.60
N SER A 273 -14.69 0.86 -11.17
CA SER A 273 -16.09 0.98 -10.71
C SER A 273 -16.84 -0.35 -10.89
N GLY A 274 -16.33 -1.23 -11.75
CA GLY A 274 -16.81 -2.59 -11.98
C GLY A 274 -16.54 -3.57 -10.83
N GLU A 275 -15.48 -3.42 -10.03
CA GLU A 275 -15.15 -4.42 -8.99
C GLU A 275 -16.29 -4.61 -7.98
N LEU A 276 -16.82 -3.51 -7.42
CA LEU A 276 -17.98 -3.58 -6.52
C LEU A 276 -19.22 -4.09 -7.26
N ARG A 277 -19.43 -3.70 -8.51
CA ARG A 277 -20.60 -4.06 -9.29
C ARG A 277 -20.65 -5.52 -9.71
N ASP A 278 -19.54 -6.24 -9.58
CA ASP A 278 -19.50 -7.69 -9.80
C ASP A 278 -20.10 -8.49 -8.64
N TYR A 279 -20.28 -7.87 -7.46
CA TYR A 279 -20.87 -8.53 -6.31
C TYR A 279 -22.40 -8.63 -6.42
N ALA A 280 -22.96 -9.68 -5.80
CA ALA A 280 -24.40 -9.91 -5.78
C ALA A 280 -25.13 -8.79 -5.02
N GLY A 281 -26.28 -8.36 -5.54
CA GLY A 281 -27.10 -7.33 -4.90
C GLY A 281 -26.63 -5.90 -5.15
N VAL A 282 -25.55 -5.70 -5.90
CA VAL A 282 -25.10 -4.36 -6.32
C VAL A 282 -25.66 -4.04 -7.71
N ILE A 283 -26.20 -2.84 -7.87
CA ILE A 283 -26.69 -2.39 -9.19
C ILE A 283 -25.53 -2.29 -10.18
N LYS A 284 -25.77 -2.68 -11.43
CA LYS A 284 -24.72 -2.72 -12.47
C LYS A 284 -24.38 -1.35 -13.06
N SER A 285 -25.28 -0.36 -12.92
CA SER A 285 -25.10 1.02 -13.38
C SER A 285 -25.89 1.98 -12.51
N GLY A 286 -25.53 3.27 -12.54
CA GLY A 286 -26.20 4.31 -11.76
C GLY A 286 -25.71 4.41 -10.31
N SER A 287 -26.35 5.27 -9.51
CA SER A 287 -25.96 5.56 -8.15
C SER A 287 -26.38 4.47 -7.18
N ILE A 288 -25.49 4.11 -6.26
CA ILE A 288 -25.77 3.19 -5.16
C ILE A 288 -26.68 3.90 -4.14
N SER A 289 -27.73 3.21 -3.64
CA SER A 289 -28.65 3.79 -2.67
C SER A 289 -27.94 4.16 -1.36
N GLU A 290 -28.45 5.17 -0.66
CA GLU A 290 -27.87 5.61 0.62
C GLU A 290 -27.76 4.45 1.64
N ALA A 291 -28.80 3.61 1.71
CA ALA A 291 -28.80 2.44 2.61
C ALA A 291 -27.65 1.48 2.28
N GLN A 292 -27.39 1.21 1.00
CA GLN A 292 -26.30 0.36 0.57
C GLN A 292 -24.93 1.04 0.74
N GLN A 293 -24.83 2.37 0.51
CA GLN A 293 -23.61 3.12 0.82
C GLN A 293 -23.24 2.98 2.30
N ARG A 294 -24.18 3.20 3.23
CA ARG A 294 -23.95 3.05 4.66
C ARG A 294 -23.56 1.64 5.06
N GLU A 295 -24.14 0.63 4.42
CA GLU A 295 -23.75 -0.78 4.63
C GLU A 295 -22.30 -1.03 4.20
N LEU A 296 -21.90 -0.55 3.04
CA LEU A 296 -20.54 -0.69 2.52
C LEU A 296 -19.52 0.07 3.38
N ILE A 297 -19.85 1.30 3.82
CA ILE A 297 -19.01 2.08 4.73
C ILE A 297 -18.86 1.36 6.08
N ASN A 298 -19.95 0.82 6.63
CA ASN A 298 -19.88 0.02 7.85
C ASN A 298 -18.99 -1.23 7.66
N GLY A 299 -19.15 -1.94 6.56
CA GLY A 299 -18.32 -3.10 6.24
C GLY A 299 -16.84 -2.76 6.10
N TYR A 300 -16.51 -1.66 5.43
CA TYR A 300 -15.14 -1.16 5.34
C TYR A 300 -14.58 -0.81 6.72
N ALA A 301 -15.32 -0.06 7.53
CA ALA A 301 -14.94 0.33 8.88
C ALA A 301 -14.75 -0.89 9.81
N ALA A 302 -15.66 -1.88 9.72
CA ALA A 302 -15.54 -3.13 10.45
C ALA A 302 -14.28 -3.90 10.06
N CYS A 303 -13.93 -3.93 8.75
CA CYS A 303 -12.68 -4.51 8.27
C CYS A 303 -11.45 -3.77 8.80
N VAL A 304 -11.46 -2.43 8.84
CA VAL A 304 -10.37 -1.63 9.42
C VAL A 304 -10.18 -1.98 10.89
N SER A 305 -11.26 -1.99 11.70
CA SER A 305 -11.18 -2.36 13.12
C SER A 305 -10.75 -3.80 13.35
N TYR A 306 -11.15 -4.71 12.45
CA TYR A 306 -10.71 -6.10 12.48
C TYR A 306 -9.20 -6.21 12.25
N ILE A 307 -8.64 -5.51 11.26
CA ILE A 307 -7.20 -5.49 10.99
C ILE A 307 -6.43 -4.79 12.12
N ASP A 308 -6.97 -3.71 12.67
CA ASP A 308 -6.40 -3.05 13.84
C ASP A 308 -6.14 -4.03 15.00
N ALA A 309 -7.11 -4.90 15.28
CA ALA A 309 -6.97 -5.94 16.29
C ALA A 309 -5.94 -7.02 15.89
N GLN A 310 -5.80 -7.34 14.59
CA GLN A 310 -4.79 -8.30 14.16
C GLN A 310 -3.37 -7.71 14.22
N VAL A 311 -3.20 -6.43 13.92
CA VAL A 311 -1.93 -5.70 14.11
C VAL A 311 -1.51 -5.71 15.58
N ASP A 312 -2.45 -5.52 16.52
CA ASP A 312 -2.18 -5.59 17.96
C ASP A 312 -1.58 -6.94 18.39
N LEU A 313 -2.09 -8.05 17.83
CA LEU A 313 -1.53 -9.39 18.13
C LEU A 313 -0.06 -9.49 17.72
N LEU A 314 0.31 -8.91 16.58
CA LEU A 314 1.71 -8.94 16.11
C LEU A 314 2.60 -8.05 17.00
N VAL A 315 2.13 -6.85 17.35
CA VAL A 315 2.88 -5.93 18.22
C VAL A 315 3.06 -6.51 19.61
N LYS A 316 2.02 -7.10 20.19
CA LYS A 316 2.11 -7.82 21.47
C LYS A 316 3.08 -8.99 21.42
N ALA A 317 3.12 -9.73 20.33
CA ALA A 317 4.08 -10.83 20.18
C ALA A 317 5.53 -10.34 20.20
N LEU A 318 5.84 -9.17 19.64
CA LEU A 318 7.16 -8.54 19.76
C LEU A 318 7.46 -8.14 21.22
N GLU A 319 6.48 -7.56 21.92
CA GLU A 319 6.60 -7.14 23.32
C GLU A 319 6.81 -8.34 24.24
N GLU A 320 5.97 -9.39 24.13
CA GLU A 320 6.07 -10.63 24.87
C GLU A 320 7.39 -11.38 24.63
N SER A 321 7.95 -11.24 23.43
CA SER A 321 9.24 -11.84 23.06
C SER A 321 10.45 -10.98 23.48
N GLY A 322 10.23 -9.81 24.08
CA GLY A 322 11.29 -8.91 24.56
C GLY A 322 12.09 -8.21 23.44
N ILE A 323 11.61 -8.24 22.19
CA ILE A 323 12.33 -7.70 21.02
C ILE A 323 11.71 -6.44 20.44
N ALA A 324 10.62 -5.94 21.02
CA ALA A 324 9.89 -4.81 20.49
C ALA A 324 10.76 -3.55 20.32
N GLU A 325 11.62 -3.23 21.29
CA GLU A 325 12.47 -2.04 21.24
C GLU A 325 13.64 -2.15 20.23
N ASN A 326 13.96 -3.35 19.76
CA ASN A 326 14.91 -3.59 18.68
C ASN A 326 14.23 -4.03 17.37
N THR A 327 12.98 -3.64 17.15
CA THR A 327 12.24 -3.99 15.93
C THR A 327 11.69 -2.73 15.28
N ILE A 328 11.95 -2.56 13.99
CA ILE A 328 11.27 -1.58 13.14
C ILE A 328 9.92 -2.16 12.74
N VAL A 329 8.83 -1.43 12.98
CA VAL A 329 7.48 -1.77 12.51
C VAL A 329 7.08 -0.77 11.45
N CYS A 330 6.83 -1.24 10.23
CA CYS A 330 6.36 -0.44 9.10
C CYS A 330 4.95 -0.91 8.72
N ILE A 331 3.95 -0.02 8.82
CA ILE A 331 2.57 -0.23 8.34
C ILE A 331 2.34 0.67 7.14
N TRP A 332 1.79 0.10 6.06
CA TRP A 332 1.46 0.83 4.86
C TRP A 332 0.25 0.25 4.13
N GLY A 333 -0.55 1.14 3.50
CA GLY A 333 -1.56 0.78 2.52
C GLY A 333 -0.95 0.80 1.12
N ASP A 334 -1.39 -0.10 0.24
CA ASP A 334 -0.84 -0.19 -1.11
C ASP A 334 -1.48 0.81 -2.09
N ASN A 335 -2.72 1.16 -1.86
CA ASN A 335 -3.47 2.22 -2.56
C ASN A 335 -4.59 2.74 -1.65
N GLY A 336 -5.16 3.87 -2.02
CA GLY A 336 -6.35 4.40 -1.40
C GLY A 336 -7.62 3.67 -1.85
N TRP A 337 -8.78 4.19 -1.45
CA TRP A 337 -10.09 3.65 -1.77
C TRP A 337 -11.16 4.73 -1.69
N HIS A 338 -12.05 4.79 -2.67
CA HIS A 338 -13.25 5.63 -2.63
C HIS A 338 -14.40 4.90 -1.95
N LEU A 339 -15.08 5.58 -1.04
CA LEU A 339 -16.30 5.13 -0.36
C LEU A 339 -17.50 6.02 -0.75
N GLY A 340 -17.60 6.35 -2.03
CA GLY A 340 -18.61 7.24 -2.60
C GLY A 340 -18.07 8.60 -3.02
N GLU A 341 -16.84 8.97 -2.63
CA GLU A 341 -16.19 10.19 -3.10
C GLU A 341 -16.09 10.18 -4.62
N HIS A 342 -16.38 11.32 -5.26
CA HIS A 342 -16.48 11.48 -6.72
C HIS A 342 -17.50 10.55 -7.38
N GLY A 343 -18.49 10.02 -6.63
CA GLY A 343 -19.46 9.02 -7.11
C GLY A 343 -18.84 7.65 -7.36
N HIS A 344 -17.62 7.43 -6.89
CA HIS A 344 -16.83 6.23 -7.14
C HIS A 344 -16.76 5.29 -5.92
N TRP A 345 -16.66 3.98 -6.19
CA TRP A 345 -16.51 2.91 -5.19
C TRP A 345 -15.40 1.99 -5.66
N GLY A 346 -14.20 2.25 -5.22
CA GLY A 346 -13.01 1.55 -5.65
C GLY A 346 -11.75 2.40 -5.56
N LYS A 347 -10.78 2.06 -6.37
CA LYS A 347 -9.47 2.70 -6.52
C LYS A 347 -9.28 3.14 -7.97
N SER A 348 -8.08 3.18 -8.49
CA SER A 348 -7.77 3.43 -9.91
C SER A 348 -8.24 4.79 -10.41
N THR A 349 -8.00 5.83 -9.61
CA THR A 349 -8.18 7.24 -9.99
C THR A 349 -6.95 8.03 -9.61
N ASP A 350 -6.70 9.14 -10.29
CA ASP A 350 -5.63 10.08 -9.94
C ASP A 350 -6.00 11.04 -8.79
N TYR A 351 -7.20 10.90 -8.20
CA TYR A 351 -7.66 11.71 -7.06
C TYR A 351 -6.99 11.32 -5.75
N GLU A 352 -7.10 12.21 -4.75
CA GLU A 352 -6.50 12.02 -3.41
C GLU A 352 -6.94 10.71 -2.77
N ASP A 353 -8.24 10.36 -2.86
CA ASP A 353 -8.79 9.13 -2.27
C ASP A 353 -8.23 7.84 -2.90
N GLY A 354 -7.80 7.89 -4.16
CA GLY A 354 -7.15 6.76 -4.83
C GLY A 354 -5.67 6.67 -4.55
N THR A 355 -4.96 7.81 -4.53
CA THR A 355 -3.48 7.85 -4.53
C THR A 355 -2.86 7.99 -3.16
N ARG A 356 -3.55 8.62 -2.19
CA ARG A 356 -3.04 8.82 -0.84
C ARG A 356 -3.24 7.57 0.02
N VAL A 357 -2.18 7.19 0.74
CA VAL A 357 -2.12 5.97 1.55
C VAL A 357 -1.61 6.24 2.96
N PRO A 358 -2.00 5.45 3.97
CA PRO A 358 -1.35 5.48 5.26
C PRO A 358 0.07 4.91 5.18
N LEU A 359 0.99 5.58 5.87
CA LEU A 359 2.35 5.11 6.12
C LEU A 359 2.73 5.46 7.56
N ILE A 360 3.04 4.46 8.37
CA ILE A 360 3.44 4.60 9.77
C ILE A 360 4.71 3.79 9.97
N ILE A 361 5.76 4.41 10.49
CA ILE A 361 7.02 3.74 10.80
C ILE A 361 7.38 4.00 12.26
N ARG A 362 7.43 2.92 13.06
CA ARG A 362 8.06 2.91 14.38
C ARG A 362 9.45 2.32 14.26
N ALA A 363 10.47 3.02 14.71
CA ALA A 363 11.84 2.55 14.69
C ALA A 363 12.53 2.78 16.05
N PRO A 364 13.55 1.97 16.42
CA PRO A 364 14.36 2.21 17.59
C PRO A 364 14.96 3.62 17.57
N ASN A 365 14.85 4.33 18.68
CA ASN A 365 15.50 5.63 18.93
C ASN A 365 15.18 6.77 17.95
N VAL A 366 14.17 6.63 17.09
CA VAL A 366 13.82 7.63 16.06
C VAL A 366 12.31 7.83 15.99
N GLY A 367 11.88 9.11 15.89
CA GLY A 367 10.54 9.46 15.43
C GLY A 367 9.38 9.12 16.36
N LYS A 368 9.57 9.15 17.69
CA LYS A 368 8.46 8.89 18.63
C LYS A 368 7.47 10.06 18.66
N GLY A 369 6.20 9.76 18.39
CA GLY A 369 5.13 10.75 18.39
C GLY A 369 5.25 11.81 17.30
N VAL A 370 5.99 11.52 16.23
CA VAL A 370 6.20 12.44 15.11
C VAL A 370 5.04 12.34 14.12
N ARG A 371 4.58 13.50 13.67
CA ARG A 371 3.58 13.63 12.62
C ARG A 371 4.10 14.59 11.56
N SER A 372 4.21 14.16 10.32
CA SER A 372 4.71 14.97 9.21
C SER A 372 3.72 15.05 8.06
N SER A 373 3.54 16.27 7.55
CA SER A 373 2.80 16.54 6.30
C SER A 373 3.72 16.74 5.09
N SER A 374 5.02 16.48 5.25
CA SER A 374 5.96 16.45 4.12
C SER A 374 5.53 15.38 3.11
N LEU A 375 5.59 15.73 1.85
CA LEU A 375 5.26 14.78 0.77
C LEU A 375 6.21 13.60 0.78
N THR A 376 5.66 12.41 0.71
CA THR A 376 6.41 11.14 0.66
C THR A 376 5.75 10.19 -0.34
N GLU A 377 6.52 9.26 -0.83
CA GLU A 377 6.09 8.24 -1.77
C GLU A 377 6.34 6.84 -1.19
N LEU A 378 5.57 5.84 -1.61
CA LEU A 378 5.86 4.46 -1.19
C LEU A 378 7.24 3.98 -1.67
N LEU A 379 7.79 4.55 -2.74
CA LEU A 379 9.18 4.32 -3.19
C LEU A 379 10.22 4.62 -2.11
N ASP A 380 9.90 5.54 -1.20
CA ASP A 380 10.80 5.99 -0.14
C ASP A 380 10.97 4.97 0.99
N VAL A 381 10.05 4.00 1.09
CA VAL A 381 10.06 3.00 2.16
C VAL A 381 11.31 2.12 2.09
N TYR A 382 11.69 1.66 0.91
CA TYR A 382 12.85 0.80 0.74
C TYR A 382 14.15 1.49 1.21
N PRO A 383 14.57 2.66 0.68
CA PRO A 383 15.78 3.34 1.17
C PRO A 383 15.69 3.75 2.65
N THR A 384 14.47 3.98 3.17
CA THR A 384 14.27 4.29 4.60
C THR A 384 14.59 3.10 5.48
N LEU A 385 14.07 1.92 5.15
CA LEU A 385 14.35 0.71 5.93
C LEU A 385 15.84 0.32 5.86
N CYS A 386 16.51 0.57 4.72
CA CYS A 386 17.96 0.43 4.64
C CYS A 386 18.69 1.35 5.62
N ASP A 387 18.37 2.65 5.62
CA ASP A 387 19.02 3.62 6.53
C ASP A 387 18.76 3.30 8.00
N LEU A 388 17.51 2.93 8.36
CA LEU A 388 17.14 2.58 9.73
C LEU A 388 17.81 1.28 10.21
N ALA A 389 18.13 0.39 9.28
CA ALA A 389 18.83 -0.87 9.57
C ALA A 389 20.36 -0.77 9.45
N GLY A 390 20.89 0.40 9.12
CA GLY A 390 22.33 0.62 8.91
C GLY A 390 22.89 -0.13 7.69
N LEU A 391 22.05 -0.35 6.65
CA LEU A 391 22.43 -1.04 5.42
C LEU A 391 22.71 -0.05 4.29
N SER A 392 23.66 -0.39 3.41
CA SER A 392 23.87 0.36 2.17
C SER A 392 22.62 0.24 1.28
N LYS A 393 22.30 1.32 0.57
CA LYS A 393 21.17 1.36 -0.37
C LYS A 393 21.59 0.83 -1.74
N PRO A 394 20.83 -0.08 -2.37
CA PRO A 394 21.07 -0.45 -3.76
C PRO A 394 21.03 0.77 -4.69
N ALA A 395 21.92 0.80 -5.70
CA ALA A 395 22.07 1.95 -6.58
C ALA A 395 20.86 2.21 -7.51
N HIS A 396 20.00 1.19 -7.72
CA HIS A 396 18.83 1.31 -8.59
C HIS A 396 17.64 2.03 -7.94
N LEU A 397 17.67 2.29 -6.63
CA LEU A 397 16.53 2.88 -5.93
C LEU A 397 16.25 4.31 -6.39
N GLN A 398 15.01 4.61 -6.71
CA GLN A 398 14.54 5.94 -7.10
C GLN A 398 13.97 6.75 -5.93
N GLY A 399 13.51 6.08 -4.88
CA GLY A 399 13.00 6.73 -3.67
C GLY A 399 14.10 7.36 -2.81
N LYS A 400 13.70 8.17 -1.85
CA LYS A 400 14.57 8.87 -0.89
C LYS A 400 14.25 8.40 0.52
N SER A 401 15.27 8.35 1.39
CA SER A 401 15.05 7.95 2.78
C SER A 401 14.20 8.97 3.54
N LEU A 402 13.21 8.48 4.28
CA LEU A 402 12.36 9.26 5.18
C LEU A 402 13.01 9.48 6.57
N ALA A 403 14.15 8.87 6.85
CA ALA A 403 14.83 9.00 8.14
C ALA A 403 15.10 10.47 8.55
N PRO A 404 15.42 11.41 7.64
CA PRO A 404 15.51 12.83 7.98
C PRO A 404 14.18 13.42 8.48
N ILE A 405 13.04 13.06 7.87
CA ILE A 405 11.70 13.51 8.30
C ILE A 405 11.37 12.94 9.69
N MET A 406 11.72 11.69 9.95
CA MET A 406 11.50 11.06 11.27
C MET A 406 12.26 11.77 12.40
N ARG A 407 13.41 12.40 12.09
CA ARG A 407 14.19 13.21 13.04
C ARG A 407 13.70 14.66 13.14
N ASN A 408 13.25 15.21 12.02
CA ASN A 408 12.70 16.57 11.94
C ASN A 408 11.48 16.59 11.00
N PRO A 409 10.26 16.67 11.54
CA PRO A 409 9.02 16.52 10.77
C PRO A 409 8.76 17.61 9.72
N THR A 410 9.51 18.71 9.76
CA THR A 410 9.39 19.81 8.80
C THR A 410 10.35 19.67 7.61
N THR A 411 11.21 18.65 7.63
CA THR A 411 12.13 18.35 6.51
C THR A 411 11.35 18.02 5.26
N GLN A 412 11.64 18.70 4.15
CA GLN A 412 11.09 18.42 2.83
C GLN A 412 12.11 17.63 2.01
N ILE A 413 11.71 16.49 1.47
CA ILE A 413 12.55 15.65 0.61
C ILE A 413 12.06 15.63 -0.83
N HIS A 414 10.77 15.90 -1.05
CA HIS A 414 10.15 15.98 -2.37
C HIS A 414 9.50 17.36 -2.59
N GLU A 415 9.66 17.92 -3.78
CA GLU A 415 8.90 19.09 -4.25
C GLU A 415 7.45 18.70 -4.56
N ALA A 416 7.27 17.48 -5.08
CA ALA A 416 5.97 16.87 -5.36
C ALA A 416 6.07 15.35 -5.25
N ALA A 417 4.93 14.68 -5.07
CA ALA A 417 4.78 13.23 -5.22
C ALA A 417 4.15 12.92 -6.57
N ILE A 418 4.59 11.82 -7.20
CA ILE A 418 4.11 11.37 -8.50
C ILE A 418 3.31 10.08 -8.35
N SER A 419 2.11 10.08 -8.92
CA SER A 419 1.32 8.88 -9.14
C SER A 419 0.88 8.82 -10.60
N GLN A 420 0.45 7.65 -11.06
CA GLN A 420 -0.09 7.48 -12.39
C GLN A 420 -1.19 6.44 -12.41
N CYS A 421 -2.21 6.66 -13.23
CA CYS A 421 -3.34 5.77 -13.36
C CYS A 421 -3.68 5.53 -14.85
N SER A 422 -3.81 4.27 -15.22
CA SER A 422 -4.24 3.88 -16.55
C SER A 422 -5.75 3.69 -16.60
N THR A 423 -6.39 4.09 -17.72
CA THR A 423 -7.80 3.79 -17.99
C THR A 423 -8.04 2.32 -18.40
N VAL A 424 -7.01 1.48 -18.39
CA VAL A 424 -7.19 0.04 -18.64
C VAL A 424 -8.02 -0.57 -17.53
N ASP A 425 -9.21 -1.02 -17.88
CA ASP A 425 -10.00 -1.85 -16.97
C ASP A 425 -9.32 -3.20 -16.79
N SER A 426 -9.00 -3.51 -15.57
CA SER A 426 -8.49 -4.82 -15.18
C SER A 426 -9.46 -5.96 -15.53
N GLN A 427 -10.74 -5.67 -15.67
CA GLN A 427 -11.79 -6.60 -16.07
C GLN A 427 -11.88 -6.78 -17.61
N MET A 428 -11.46 -5.81 -18.40
CA MET A 428 -11.45 -5.91 -19.88
C MET A 428 -10.33 -6.82 -20.41
N SER A 429 -9.33 -7.11 -19.62
CA SER A 429 -8.17 -7.93 -19.99
C SER A 429 -8.50 -9.32 -20.58
N PRO A 430 -9.56 -10.07 -20.16
CA PRO A 430 -9.91 -11.34 -20.78
C PRO A 430 -10.38 -11.24 -22.23
N GLN A 431 -10.94 -10.12 -22.64
CA GLN A 431 -11.46 -9.91 -24.01
C GLN A 431 -10.40 -9.35 -24.95
N LEU A 432 -9.40 -8.63 -24.44
CA LEU A 432 -8.30 -8.07 -25.21
C LEU A 432 -7.18 -9.09 -25.48
N VAL A 433 -7.14 -10.19 -24.74
CA VAL A 433 -6.13 -11.24 -24.88
C VAL A 433 -6.75 -12.41 -25.64
N GLY A 434 -6.70 -12.33 -26.97
CA GLY A 434 -7.04 -13.49 -27.83
C GLY A 434 -6.18 -14.70 -27.51
N GLY A 435 -6.81 -15.76 -27.11
CA GLY A 435 -6.55 -17.20 -27.06
C GLY A 435 -5.15 -17.80 -27.01
N GLN A 436 -4.02 -17.10 -27.15
CA GLN A 436 -2.68 -17.64 -26.99
C GLN A 436 -1.82 -16.75 -26.08
N LEU A 437 -1.20 -17.39 -25.09
CA LEU A 437 -0.71 -16.81 -23.83
C LEU A 437 0.71 -16.24 -23.89
N ASP A 438 1.38 -16.19 -25.02
CA ASP A 438 2.80 -15.83 -25.09
C ASP A 438 3.10 -14.40 -25.57
N GLU A 439 2.09 -13.68 -26.03
CA GLU A 439 2.24 -12.26 -26.39
C GLU A 439 1.13 -11.44 -25.71
N LEU A 440 1.51 -10.50 -24.87
CA LEU A 440 0.59 -9.46 -24.41
C LEU A 440 0.11 -8.68 -25.64
N ALA A 441 -1.19 -8.73 -25.89
CA ALA A 441 -1.77 -7.87 -26.93
C ALA A 441 -1.42 -6.42 -26.62
N THR A 442 -1.16 -5.64 -27.67
CA THR A 442 -1.01 -4.20 -27.55
C THR A 442 -2.27 -3.62 -26.91
N ILE A 443 -2.12 -3.00 -25.74
CA ILE A 443 -3.21 -2.33 -25.05
C ILE A 443 -3.13 -0.84 -25.41
N HIS A 444 -4.11 -0.36 -26.16
CA HIS A 444 -4.33 1.05 -26.34
C HIS A 444 -5.13 1.58 -25.15
N SER A 445 -4.57 2.53 -24.45
CA SER A 445 -5.11 3.07 -23.21
C SER A 445 -4.85 4.57 -23.14
N GLN A 446 -5.34 5.16 -22.07
CA GLN A 446 -4.97 6.51 -21.66
C GLN A 446 -4.28 6.40 -20.31
N MET A 447 -3.25 7.18 -20.11
CA MET A 447 -2.51 7.27 -18.85
C MET A 447 -2.62 8.69 -18.31
N GLY A 448 -3.05 8.82 -17.07
CA GLY A 448 -2.95 10.02 -16.27
C GLY A 448 -1.69 9.97 -15.42
N TRP A 449 -0.92 11.05 -15.41
CA TRP A 449 0.13 11.28 -14.42
C TRP A 449 -0.28 12.43 -13.53
N THR A 450 -0.25 12.19 -12.23
CA THR A 450 -0.57 13.20 -11.23
C THR A 450 0.68 13.69 -10.52
N LEU A 451 0.82 15.00 -10.44
CA LEU A 451 1.82 15.73 -9.67
C LEU A 451 1.13 16.34 -8.45
N ARG A 452 1.43 15.84 -7.25
CA ARG A 452 0.88 16.35 -5.98
C ARG A 452 1.92 17.20 -5.28
N THR A 453 1.74 18.53 -5.29
CA THR A 453 2.53 19.48 -4.50
C THR A 453 1.86 19.73 -3.14
N PRO A 454 2.46 20.44 -2.17
CA PRO A 454 1.80 20.71 -0.89
C PRO A 454 0.43 21.38 -1.00
N ARG A 455 0.19 22.14 -2.05
CA ARG A 455 -1.07 22.87 -2.27
C ARG A 455 -1.88 22.37 -3.45
N TYR A 456 -1.23 22.00 -4.54
CA TYR A 456 -1.91 21.73 -5.81
C TYR A 456 -1.79 20.26 -6.20
N ARG A 457 -2.79 19.79 -6.96
CA ARG A 457 -2.69 18.60 -7.79
C ARG A 457 -2.82 19.01 -9.24
N TYR A 458 -1.86 18.60 -10.06
CA TYR A 458 -1.87 18.72 -11.53
C TYR A 458 -1.95 17.31 -12.11
N VAL A 459 -2.84 17.08 -13.07
CA VAL A 459 -2.93 15.81 -13.80
C VAL A 459 -2.82 16.08 -15.29
N GLU A 460 -2.04 15.27 -16.00
CA GLU A 460 -1.94 15.30 -17.45
C GLU A 460 -2.27 13.92 -18.02
N TRP A 461 -3.29 13.89 -18.89
CA TRP A 461 -3.76 12.69 -19.56
C TRP A 461 -3.17 12.59 -20.95
N ARG A 462 -2.63 11.42 -21.32
CA ARG A 462 -2.05 11.13 -22.63
C ARG A 462 -2.49 9.78 -23.16
N GLU A 463 -2.42 9.58 -24.48
CA GLU A 463 -2.51 8.26 -25.09
C GLU A 463 -1.35 7.38 -24.61
N ALA A 464 -1.64 6.12 -24.33
CA ALA A 464 -0.66 5.13 -23.93
C ALA A 464 -0.84 3.86 -24.78
N LYS A 465 0.27 3.34 -25.29
CA LYS A 465 0.34 2.04 -25.93
C LYS A 465 1.24 1.16 -25.07
N LEU A 466 0.66 0.19 -24.41
CA LEU A 466 1.33 -0.70 -23.47
C LEU A 466 1.45 -2.08 -24.10
N THR A 467 2.66 -2.60 -24.18
CA THR A 467 2.95 -3.97 -24.63
C THR A 467 3.87 -4.65 -23.62
N ASP A 468 4.08 -5.94 -23.75
CA ASP A 468 5.02 -6.71 -22.92
C ASP A 468 6.49 -6.24 -23.05
N LYS A 469 6.81 -5.55 -24.14
CA LYS A 469 8.19 -5.18 -24.50
C LYS A 469 8.39 -3.68 -24.63
N GLU A 470 7.33 -2.93 -24.83
CA GLU A 470 7.41 -1.51 -25.17
C GLU A 470 6.25 -0.73 -24.56
N HIS A 471 6.60 0.40 -23.96
CA HIS A 471 5.66 1.36 -23.41
C HIS A 471 5.85 2.67 -24.16
N VAL A 472 4.86 3.04 -24.98
CA VAL A 472 4.90 4.27 -25.79
C VAL A 472 3.82 5.20 -25.30
N PHE A 473 4.23 6.39 -24.89
CA PHE A 473 3.33 7.46 -24.48
C PHE A 473 3.20 8.49 -25.61
N GLY A 474 1.97 8.92 -25.87
CA GLY A 474 1.70 9.90 -26.90
C GLY A 474 2.21 11.30 -26.53
N THR A 475 2.57 12.09 -27.54
CA THR A 475 2.89 13.51 -27.38
C THR A 475 1.65 14.35 -27.15
N LYS A 476 0.48 13.88 -27.61
CA LYS A 476 -0.79 14.57 -27.50
C LYS A 476 -1.30 14.51 -26.08
N VAL A 477 -1.51 15.68 -25.47
CA VAL A 477 -2.24 15.85 -24.23
C VAL A 477 -3.73 15.80 -24.54
N LEU A 478 -4.43 14.85 -23.93
CA LEU A 478 -5.86 14.60 -24.10
C LEU A 478 -6.67 15.49 -23.16
N GLY A 479 -6.23 15.59 -21.90
CA GLY A 479 -6.88 16.37 -20.87
C GLY A 479 -5.89 16.83 -19.80
N VAL A 480 -6.26 17.91 -19.11
CA VAL A 480 -5.48 18.47 -17.99
C VAL A 480 -6.42 18.78 -16.84
N GLU A 481 -5.96 18.48 -15.62
CA GLU A 481 -6.68 18.84 -14.40
C GLU A 481 -5.77 19.64 -13.45
N LEU A 482 -6.36 20.57 -12.72
CA LEU A 482 -5.71 21.34 -11.65
C LEU A 482 -6.69 21.50 -10.49
N TYR A 483 -6.22 21.14 -9.28
CA TYR A 483 -6.99 21.30 -8.04
C TYR A 483 -6.16 22.07 -7.00
N ASP A 484 -6.83 22.91 -6.19
CA ASP A 484 -6.22 23.72 -5.12
C ASP A 484 -6.75 23.29 -3.76
N TYR A 485 -5.99 22.51 -3.02
CA TYR A 485 -6.40 21.96 -1.70
C TYR A 485 -6.55 23.02 -0.61
N GLN A 486 -6.07 24.24 -0.83
CA GLN A 486 -6.31 25.33 0.12
C GLN A 486 -7.75 25.84 0.06
N THR A 487 -8.36 25.78 -1.13
CA THR A 487 -9.72 26.29 -1.38
C THR A 487 -10.73 25.17 -1.59
N ASP A 488 -10.31 24.04 -2.14
CA ASP A 488 -11.16 22.89 -2.45
C ASP A 488 -10.45 21.55 -2.16
N PRO A 489 -10.42 21.12 -0.88
CA PRO A 489 -9.78 19.86 -0.51
C PRO A 489 -10.54 18.61 -0.99
N LEU A 490 -11.72 18.77 -1.58
CA LEU A 490 -12.55 17.67 -2.10
C LEU A 490 -12.45 17.52 -3.63
N GLU A 491 -11.59 18.29 -4.29
CA GLU A 491 -11.37 18.23 -5.75
C GLU A 491 -12.68 18.30 -6.55
N ARG A 492 -13.57 19.25 -6.18
CA ARG A 492 -14.91 19.36 -6.78
C ARG A 492 -14.93 20.06 -8.13
N GLU A 493 -13.91 20.85 -8.43
CA GLU A 493 -13.84 21.65 -9.65
C GLU A 493 -12.44 21.65 -10.25
N ASN A 494 -12.35 21.28 -11.52
CA ASN A 494 -11.12 21.41 -12.31
C ASN A 494 -10.85 22.88 -12.65
N LEU A 495 -9.74 23.41 -12.17
CA LEU A 495 -9.33 24.81 -12.31
C LEU A 495 -8.46 25.07 -13.56
N ALA A 496 -8.10 24.01 -14.32
CA ALA A 496 -7.16 24.13 -15.45
C ALA A 496 -7.64 25.08 -16.57
N GLY A 497 -8.96 25.24 -16.72
CA GLY A 497 -9.54 26.15 -17.70
C GLY A 497 -9.78 27.60 -17.22
N LYS A 498 -9.46 27.90 -15.93
CA LYS A 498 -9.76 29.22 -15.35
C LYS A 498 -8.60 30.19 -15.54
N THR A 499 -8.92 31.38 -16.04
CA THR A 499 -7.91 32.43 -16.36
C THR A 499 -7.08 32.82 -15.13
N GLU A 500 -7.72 32.93 -13.96
CA GLU A 500 -7.05 33.28 -12.71
C GLU A 500 -6.02 32.24 -12.23
N TYR A 501 -6.09 30.99 -12.71
CA TYR A 501 -5.13 29.92 -12.43
C TYR A 501 -4.09 29.70 -13.53
N ALA A 502 -4.09 30.50 -14.61
CA ALA A 502 -3.18 30.31 -15.77
C ALA A 502 -1.70 30.30 -15.37
N THR A 503 -1.27 31.17 -14.44
CA THR A 503 0.11 31.22 -13.93
C THR A 503 0.45 29.95 -13.16
N VAL A 504 -0.43 29.53 -12.23
CA VAL A 504 -0.26 28.31 -11.43
C VAL A 504 -0.19 27.08 -12.35
N LEU A 505 -1.08 27.00 -13.33
CA LEU A 505 -1.09 25.91 -14.30
C LEU A 505 0.25 25.78 -15.04
N LYS A 506 0.81 26.93 -15.48
CA LYS A 506 2.13 26.97 -16.14
C LYS A 506 3.26 26.51 -15.20
N GLU A 507 3.23 26.93 -13.94
CA GLU A 507 4.22 26.53 -12.93
C GLU A 507 4.14 25.02 -12.64
N GLN A 508 2.93 24.49 -12.43
CA GLN A 508 2.73 23.06 -12.18
C GLN A 508 3.15 22.22 -13.40
N LYS A 509 2.84 22.65 -14.61
CA LYS A 509 3.28 22.01 -15.84
C LYS A 509 4.81 22.00 -15.96
N ALA A 510 5.47 23.10 -15.67
CA ALA A 510 6.94 23.18 -15.72
C ALA A 510 7.59 22.22 -14.69
N LEU A 511 7.03 22.11 -13.49
CA LEU A 511 7.48 21.16 -12.49
C LEU A 511 7.23 19.71 -12.94
N PHE A 512 6.08 19.42 -13.52
CA PHE A 512 5.75 18.13 -14.10
C PHE A 512 6.77 17.70 -15.17
N GLU A 513 7.10 18.58 -16.12
CA GLU A 513 8.08 18.31 -17.17
C GLU A 513 9.51 18.13 -16.62
N LYS A 514 9.83 18.79 -15.52
CA LYS A 514 11.11 18.60 -14.78
C LYS A 514 11.17 17.22 -14.13
N MET A 515 10.08 16.77 -13.51
CA MET A 515 10.04 15.53 -12.74
C MET A 515 9.85 14.28 -13.60
N LEU A 516 9.19 14.42 -14.76
CA LEU A 516 8.93 13.35 -15.73
C LEU A 516 9.58 13.66 -17.09
N PRO A 517 10.92 13.81 -17.15
CA PRO A 517 11.62 14.23 -18.37
C PRO A 517 11.60 13.17 -19.48
N HIS A 518 11.25 11.92 -19.16
CA HIS A 518 11.14 10.82 -20.13
C HIS A 518 9.82 10.88 -20.93
N LEU A 519 8.83 11.61 -20.46
CA LEU A 519 7.59 11.79 -21.23
C LEU A 519 7.85 12.69 -22.44
N PRO A 520 7.32 12.33 -23.64
CA PRO A 520 7.55 13.10 -24.84
C PRO A 520 6.99 14.52 -24.66
N LYS A 521 7.81 15.53 -24.99
CA LYS A 521 7.38 16.93 -24.97
C LYS A 521 6.44 17.19 -26.13
N ARG A 522 5.44 18.05 -25.90
CA ARG A 522 4.56 18.53 -26.97
C ARG A 522 5.42 19.30 -27.98
N VAL A 523 5.39 18.88 -29.24
CA VAL A 523 5.88 19.71 -30.33
C VAL A 523 4.84 20.81 -30.51
N GLU A 524 5.20 22.07 -30.19
CA GLU A 524 4.35 23.24 -30.39
C GLU A 524 4.14 23.52 -31.88
#